data_d5a81d8bd11d8e1eb442de8eae915b65
#
_entry.id   d5a81d8bd11d8e1eb442de8eae915b65
#
_cell.length_a   1.000
_cell.length_b   1.000
_cell.length_c   1.000
_cell.angle_alpha   90.00
_cell.angle_beta   90.00
_cell.angle_gamma   90.00
#
_symmetry.space_group_name_H-M   'P 1'
#
loop_
_entity.id
_entity.type
_entity.pdbx_description
1 polymer ?
#
loop_
_entity_poly.entity_id
_entity_poly.type
_entity_poly.pdbx_seq_one_letter_code
_entity_poly.pdbx_strand_id
1 'polypeptide(L)'
;RSQDPALSDNNSWDAQNGDCSKGWNINNRSDCLAQTGSPKWTPGNHNTWNGCVVDRGNPTGPSALNTDTNVLATDITKNDTLFAAEQYGACPQAVMPLSYSWAGMKSLVNAMSPNGNTNQGIGLAHGWMSLVGGGPYPAPPAEDPNYKYTKVIILLTDGLNTQNRWYTDQSKIDTRQATTCANIKAAGITLYTVQVNTGGDPTSTLLQQCASDSTKFFLLTSANQMVATFQQIGTNLSNLRIAQ
;
A
#
# COMPACT_ATOMS: atom_id res chain seq x y z
N ARG A 1 13.01 -0.14 -8.15
CA ARG A 1 12.88 1.31 -8.38
C ARG A 1 11.60 1.54 -9.14
N SER A 2 10.60 2.07 -8.50
CA SER A 2 9.30 2.35 -9.08
C SER A 2 9.21 3.85 -9.36
N GLN A 3 9.87 4.31 -10.40
CA GLN A 3 9.77 5.70 -10.83
C GLN A 3 9.01 5.75 -12.13
N ASP A 4 8.05 6.64 -12.20
CA ASP A 4 7.32 6.89 -13.41
C ASP A 4 7.47 8.35 -13.84
N PRO A 5 8.45 8.67 -14.71
CA PRO A 5 8.62 10.00 -15.25
C PRO A 5 7.51 10.40 -16.23
N ALA A 6 6.70 9.44 -16.71
CA ALA A 6 5.66 9.70 -17.69
C ALA A 6 4.32 10.08 -17.09
N LEU A 7 4.12 9.90 -15.78
CA LEU A 7 2.90 10.34 -15.14
C LEU A 7 2.83 11.86 -15.10
N SER A 8 1.71 12.38 -15.56
CA SER A 8 1.36 13.81 -15.46
C SER A 8 1.07 14.25 -14.01
N ASP A 9 1.38 13.40 -13.05
CA ASP A 9 1.26 13.64 -11.63
C ASP A 9 2.35 14.61 -11.19
N ASN A 10 1.95 15.81 -10.80
CA ASN A 10 2.86 16.85 -10.34
C ASN A 10 3.43 16.57 -8.94
N ASN A 11 2.97 15.53 -8.27
CA ASN A 11 3.42 15.14 -6.93
C ASN A 11 4.50 14.04 -6.96
N SER A 12 4.79 13.44 -8.12
CA SER A 12 5.87 12.45 -8.21
C SER A 12 7.22 13.08 -7.91
N TRP A 13 8.14 12.30 -7.35
CA TRP A 13 9.49 12.77 -7.04
C TRP A 13 10.18 13.42 -8.24
N ASP A 14 10.10 12.79 -9.41
CA ASP A 14 10.69 13.29 -10.65
C ASP A 14 10.01 14.58 -11.16
N ALA A 15 8.76 14.84 -10.80
CA ALA A 15 8.08 16.07 -11.17
C ALA A 15 8.38 17.24 -10.22
N GLN A 16 8.76 16.95 -8.98
CA GLN A 16 9.03 17.97 -7.95
C GLN A 16 10.53 18.23 -7.75
N ASN A 17 11.40 17.32 -8.23
CA ASN A 17 12.84 17.41 -8.00
C ASN A 17 13.58 17.34 -9.32
N GLY A 18 14.10 18.46 -9.79
CA GLY A 18 14.85 18.55 -11.03
C GLY A 18 15.11 20.00 -11.46
N ASP A 19 15.62 20.13 -12.66
CA ASP A 19 16.02 21.40 -13.24
C ASP A 19 15.23 21.71 -14.51
N CYS A 20 14.75 22.94 -14.61
CA CYS A 20 14.12 23.47 -15.81
C CYS A 20 15.12 24.19 -16.70
N SER A 21 15.16 23.87 -18.01
CA SER A 21 16.01 24.58 -18.99
C SER A 21 15.70 26.07 -19.12
N LYS A 22 14.61 26.55 -18.54
CA LYS A 22 14.15 27.95 -18.60
C LYS A 22 14.47 28.78 -17.36
N GLY A 23 15.04 28.14 -16.32
CA GLY A 23 15.49 28.86 -15.14
C GLY A 23 15.35 28.05 -13.85
N TRP A 24 16.16 28.40 -12.88
CA TRP A 24 16.31 27.73 -11.58
C TRP A 24 15.22 28.06 -10.54
N ASN A 25 14.38 29.09 -10.81
CA ASN A 25 13.22 29.39 -9.95
C ASN A 25 11.96 28.59 -10.31
N ILE A 26 12.07 27.62 -11.21
CA ILE A 26 10.96 26.79 -11.66
C ILE A 26 11.16 25.40 -11.04
N ASN A 27 10.46 25.16 -9.94
CA ASN A 27 10.73 24.06 -9.03
C ASN A 27 9.95 22.78 -9.30
N ASN A 28 9.20 22.73 -10.40
CA ASN A 28 8.48 21.52 -10.79
C ASN A 28 8.31 21.43 -12.30
N ARG A 29 8.05 20.20 -12.76
CA ARG A 29 7.92 19.86 -14.18
C ARG A 29 6.77 20.58 -14.87
N SER A 30 5.63 20.71 -14.20
CA SER A 30 4.43 21.35 -14.78
C SER A 30 4.71 22.79 -15.12
N ASP A 31 5.24 23.53 -14.17
CA ASP A 31 5.58 24.95 -14.35
C ASP A 31 6.70 25.13 -15.39
N CYS A 32 7.64 24.16 -15.44
CA CYS A 32 8.68 24.17 -16.46
C CYS A 32 8.10 24.00 -17.85
N LEU A 33 7.25 22.99 -18.05
CA LEU A 33 6.69 22.71 -19.37
C LEU A 33 5.65 23.73 -19.82
N ALA A 34 5.13 24.54 -18.91
CA ALA A 34 4.26 25.68 -19.23
C ALA A 34 5.01 26.90 -19.80
N GLN A 35 6.35 26.92 -19.72
CA GLN A 35 7.15 28.03 -20.27
C GLN A 35 7.18 28.01 -21.79
N THR A 36 7.41 29.18 -22.41
CA THR A 36 7.55 29.30 -23.87
C THR A 36 8.94 28.88 -24.35
N GLY A 37 9.06 28.52 -25.63
CA GLY A 37 10.34 28.25 -26.28
C GLY A 37 10.96 26.89 -25.95
N SER A 38 10.18 25.81 -26.10
CA SER A 38 10.61 24.41 -25.97
C SER A 38 11.33 24.10 -24.65
N PRO A 39 10.63 24.28 -23.53
CA PRO A 39 11.19 23.97 -22.22
C PRO A 39 11.51 22.47 -22.09
N LYS A 40 12.56 22.18 -21.33
CA LYS A 40 12.96 20.81 -20.99
C LYS A 40 13.09 20.70 -19.48
N TRP A 41 12.45 19.70 -18.91
CA TRP A 41 12.62 19.30 -17.51
C TRP A 41 13.61 18.14 -17.42
N THR A 42 14.57 18.22 -16.51
CA THR A 42 15.53 17.17 -16.22
C THR A 42 15.36 16.77 -14.75
N PRO A 43 14.88 15.56 -14.46
CA PRO A 43 14.78 15.08 -13.08
C PRO A 43 16.13 15.08 -12.36
N GLY A 44 16.11 15.34 -11.06
CA GLY A 44 17.29 15.34 -10.22
C GLY A 44 17.84 13.95 -9.90
N ASN A 45 18.86 13.91 -9.06
CA ASN A 45 19.45 12.64 -8.64
C ASN A 45 18.56 11.89 -7.64
N HIS A 46 18.14 10.69 -8.01
CA HIS A 46 17.28 9.82 -7.20
C HIS A 46 17.87 9.41 -5.85
N ASN A 47 19.15 9.62 -5.62
CA ASN A 47 19.79 9.30 -4.33
C ASN A 47 19.29 10.18 -3.15
N THR A 48 18.62 11.29 -3.45
CA THR A 48 18.01 12.18 -2.44
C THR A 48 16.55 11.81 -2.11
N TRP A 49 15.95 10.87 -2.85
CA TRP A 49 14.60 10.41 -2.59
C TRP A 49 14.51 9.61 -1.27
N ASN A 50 13.52 9.92 -0.45
CA ASN A 50 13.33 9.30 0.87
C ASN A 50 12.73 7.88 0.85
N GLY A 51 12.41 7.34 -0.33
CA GLY A 51 11.87 5.99 -0.49
C GLY A 51 10.34 5.89 -0.48
N CYS A 52 9.65 7.02 -0.34
CA CYS A 52 8.18 7.04 -0.34
C CYS A 52 7.61 6.71 -1.72
N VAL A 53 6.54 5.92 -1.76
CA VAL A 53 5.82 5.60 -2.99
C VAL A 53 4.33 5.81 -2.79
N VAL A 54 3.61 6.06 -3.89
CA VAL A 54 2.15 6.12 -3.94
C VAL A 54 1.58 5.03 -4.83
N ASP A 55 0.26 4.92 -4.88
CA ASP A 55 -0.43 3.89 -5.65
C ASP A 55 0.03 3.83 -7.10
N ARG A 56 0.06 2.63 -7.64
CA ARG A 56 0.26 2.36 -9.06
C ARG A 56 -1.06 2.26 -9.83
N GLY A 57 -0.98 2.05 -11.13
CA GLY A 57 -2.14 1.95 -12.00
C GLY A 57 -2.56 3.31 -12.57
N ASN A 58 -3.65 3.30 -13.27
CA ASN A 58 -4.31 4.49 -13.82
C ASN A 58 -5.83 4.25 -13.83
N PRO A 59 -6.55 4.56 -12.76
CA PRO A 59 -7.99 4.32 -12.67
C PRO A 59 -8.81 5.28 -13.49
N THR A 60 -8.20 6.33 -14.05
CA THR A 60 -8.86 7.38 -14.82
C THR A 60 -8.46 7.34 -16.29
N GLY A 61 -9.38 7.69 -17.18
CA GLY A 61 -9.11 7.77 -18.61
C GLY A 61 -9.57 6.55 -19.41
N PRO A 62 -9.39 6.59 -20.75
CA PRO A 62 -9.94 5.59 -21.67
C PRO A 62 -9.27 4.20 -21.54
N SER A 63 -8.11 4.14 -20.91
CA SER A 63 -7.35 2.91 -20.65
C SER A 63 -7.21 2.68 -19.15
N ALA A 64 -8.29 2.82 -18.39
CA ALA A 64 -8.26 2.63 -16.95
C ALA A 64 -7.67 1.26 -16.57
N LEU A 65 -6.57 1.28 -15.82
CA LEU A 65 -5.83 0.09 -15.39
C LEU A 65 -5.85 -0.01 -13.87
N ASN A 66 -6.28 -1.16 -13.38
CA ASN A 66 -6.44 -1.43 -11.96
C ASN A 66 -5.27 -2.26 -11.40
N THR A 67 -4.05 -1.93 -11.79
CA THR A 67 -2.83 -2.65 -11.37
C THR A 67 -2.56 -2.51 -9.87
N ASP A 68 -3.02 -1.42 -9.26
CA ASP A 68 -2.96 -1.18 -7.81
C ASP A 68 -3.85 -2.12 -6.98
N THR A 69 -4.82 -2.79 -7.62
CA THR A 69 -5.70 -3.78 -6.97
C THR A 69 -5.23 -5.23 -7.15
N ASN A 70 -4.05 -5.45 -7.71
CA ASN A 70 -3.49 -6.75 -8.07
C ASN A 70 -2.00 -6.88 -7.68
N VAL A 71 -1.44 -8.07 -7.89
CA VAL A 71 -0.03 -8.41 -7.60
C VAL A 71 0.82 -8.53 -8.88
N LEU A 72 0.49 -7.78 -9.92
CA LEU A 72 1.26 -7.79 -11.16
C LEU A 72 2.72 -7.41 -10.89
N ALA A 73 3.64 -8.12 -11.55
CA ALA A 73 5.05 -7.80 -11.49
C ALA A 73 5.31 -6.39 -12.04
N THR A 74 6.28 -5.72 -11.44
CA THR A 74 6.76 -4.43 -11.92
C THR A 74 7.46 -4.59 -13.27
N ASP A 75 7.02 -3.86 -14.27
CA ASP A 75 7.61 -3.82 -15.60
C ASP A 75 8.02 -2.38 -15.91
N ILE A 76 9.32 -2.11 -15.99
CA ILE A 76 9.86 -0.76 -16.23
C ILE A 76 9.46 -0.16 -17.58
N THR A 77 8.92 -0.97 -18.48
CA THR A 77 8.41 -0.51 -19.78
C THR A 77 6.92 -0.16 -19.75
N LYS A 78 6.25 -0.42 -18.61
CA LYS A 78 4.82 -0.21 -18.40
C LYS A 78 4.57 0.61 -17.14
N ASN A 79 4.39 1.89 -17.32
CA ASN A 79 4.28 2.88 -16.26
C ASN A 79 3.17 2.58 -15.24
N ASP A 80 2.07 1.96 -15.66
CA ASP A 80 0.94 1.60 -14.82
C ASP A 80 1.25 0.44 -13.85
N THR A 81 2.35 -0.28 -14.05
CA THR A 81 2.84 -1.31 -13.13
C THR A 81 3.80 -0.78 -12.08
N LEU A 82 4.22 0.49 -12.19
CA LEU A 82 5.20 1.12 -11.32
C LEU A 82 4.50 1.91 -10.20
N PHE A 83 5.00 1.76 -8.97
CA PHE A 83 4.65 2.66 -7.89
C PHE A 83 5.39 3.99 -8.07
N ALA A 84 4.68 5.08 -8.19
CA ALA A 84 5.32 6.37 -8.35
C ALA A 84 6.10 6.76 -7.09
N ALA A 85 7.34 7.20 -7.30
CA ALA A 85 8.17 7.77 -6.25
C ALA A 85 7.64 9.16 -5.89
N GLU A 86 7.59 9.45 -4.59
CA GLU A 86 7.15 10.74 -4.07
C GLU A 86 8.07 11.19 -2.94
N GLN A 87 8.40 12.49 -2.91
CA GLN A 87 9.17 13.09 -1.82
C GLN A 87 8.19 13.62 -0.76
N TYR A 88 7.61 12.71 0.01
CA TYR A 88 6.59 13.04 0.98
C TYR A 88 7.17 13.20 2.38
N GLY A 89 6.94 14.35 3.02
CA GLY A 89 7.48 14.67 4.34
C GLY A 89 6.92 13.79 5.47
N ALA A 90 5.71 13.25 5.27
CA ALA A 90 5.05 12.32 6.17
C ALA A 90 5.18 10.86 5.71
N CYS A 91 6.28 10.52 5.01
CA CYS A 91 6.55 9.16 4.57
C CYS A 91 6.49 8.19 5.75
N PRO A 92 5.69 7.12 5.68
CA PRO A 92 5.56 6.17 6.78
C PRO A 92 6.83 5.34 6.97
N GLN A 93 6.87 4.58 8.06
CA GLN A 93 7.95 3.62 8.31
C GLN A 93 8.11 2.66 7.12
N ALA A 94 9.37 2.38 6.74
CA ALA A 94 9.68 1.52 5.62
C ALA A 94 9.07 0.12 5.77
N VAL A 95 8.61 -0.45 4.65
CA VAL A 95 8.09 -1.82 4.63
C VAL A 95 9.18 -2.82 4.98
N MET A 96 8.89 -3.74 5.87
CA MET A 96 9.76 -4.85 6.22
C MET A 96 9.42 -6.08 5.34
N PRO A 97 10.39 -6.74 4.70
CA PRO A 97 10.15 -7.99 4.01
C PRO A 97 9.74 -9.09 5.00
N LEU A 98 9.16 -10.19 4.50
CA LEU A 98 8.86 -11.36 5.31
C LEU A 98 10.11 -11.82 6.06
N SER A 99 9.98 -12.04 7.37
CA SER A 99 11.10 -12.31 8.25
C SER A 99 10.66 -13.10 9.48
N TYR A 100 11.58 -13.87 10.04
CA TYR A 100 11.44 -14.52 11.34
C TYR A 100 12.09 -13.71 12.48
N SER A 101 12.57 -12.50 12.19
CA SER A 101 13.17 -11.61 13.20
C SER A 101 12.10 -10.92 14.04
N TRP A 102 11.62 -11.57 15.08
CA TRP A 102 10.64 -11.00 16.02
C TRP A 102 11.12 -9.70 16.67
N ALA A 103 12.42 -9.63 16.99
CA ALA A 103 13.03 -8.43 17.53
C ALA A 103 13.02 -7.28 16.51
N GLY A 104 13.33 -7.59 15.23
CA GLY A 104 13.27 -6.62 14.13
C GLY A 104 11.86 -6.10 13.89
N MET A 105 10.86 -7.00 13.87
CA MET A 105 9.45 -6.60 13.74
C MET A 105 8.99 -5.71 14.87
N LYS A 106 9.33 -6.06 16.13
CA LYS A 106 9.01 -5.24 17.31
C LYS A 106 9.65 -3.87 17.23
N SER A 107 10.92 -3.80 16.83
CA SER A 107 11.62 -2.52 16.67
C SER A 107 10.99 -1.65 15.59
N LEU A 108 10.58 -2.25 14.47
CA LEU A 108 9.90 -1.55 13.38
C LEU A 108 8.56 -1.00 13.83
N VAL A 109 7.73 -1.80 14.51
CA VAL A 109 6.44 -1.33 15.05
C VAL A 109 6.63 -0.18 16.03
N ASN A 110 7.64 -0.27 16.92
CA ASN A 110 7.94 0.80 17.88
C ASN A 110 8.46 2.08 17.21
N ALA A 111 8.99 1.99 15.98
CA ALA A 111 9.46 3.13 15.21
C ALA A 111 8.37 3.80 14.37
N MET A 112 7.20 3.18 14.27
CA MET A 112 6.08 3.76 13.52
C MET A 112 5.60 5.05 14.19
N SER A 113 5.45 6.10 13.39
CA SER A 113 4.88 7.38 13.81
C SER A 113 3.73 7.72 12.87
N PRO A 114 2.49 7.82 13.37
CA PRO A 114 1.34 8.14 12.54
C PRO A 114 1.43 9.59 12.06
N ASN A 115 1.33 9.78 10.74
CA ASN A 115 1.31 11.10 10.13
C ASN A 115 0.71 11.01 8.73
N GLY A 116 0.17 12.12 8.21
CA GLY A 116 -0.39 12.21 6.86
C GLY A 116 -1.80 11.64 6.74
N ASN A 117 -2.11 11.14 5.56
CA ASN A 117 -3.43 10.61 5.19
C ASN A 117 -3.48 9.08 5.28
N THR A 118 -4.69 8.54 5.37
CA THR A 118 -4.92 7.10 5.43
C THR A 118 -5.23 6.53 4.04
N ASN A 119 -4.38 5.59 3.59
CA ASN A 119 -4.57 4.80 2.39
C ASN A 119 -4.37 3.31 2.73
N GLN A 120 -5.45 2.64 3.12
CA GLN A 120 -5.40 1.21 3.48
C GLN A 120 -5.14 0.34 2.25
N GLY A 121 -5.59 0.77 1.08
CA GLY A 121 -5.49 0.02 -0.18
C GLY A 121 -4.05 -0.26 -0.59
N ILE A 122 -3.16 0.74 -0.53
CA ILE A 122 -1.75 0.54 -0.87
C ILE A 122 -1.05 -0.38 0.14
N GLY A 123 -1.33 -0.23 1.44
CA GLY A 123 -0.81 -1.11 2.47
C GLY A 123 -1.22 -2.56 2.25
N LEU A 124 -2.50 -2.78 1.89
CA LEU A 124 -3.05 -4.09 1.59
C LEU A 124 -2.40 -4.72 0.35
N ALA A 125 -2.19 -3.94 -0.73
CA ALA A 125 -1.51 -4.38 -1.94
C ALA A 125 -0.05 -4.79 -1.66
N HIS A 126 0.68 -4.00 -0.88
CA HIS A 126 2.06 -4.33 -0.46
C HIS A 126 2.11 -5.58 0.42
N GLY A 127 1.19 -5.73 1.37
CA GLY A 127 1.06 -6.95 2.18
C GLY A 127 0.82 -8.18 1.32
N TRP A 128 -0.06 -8.09 0.34
CA TRP A 128 -0.33 -9.19 -0.60
C TRP A 128 0.90 -9.53 -1.46
N MET A 129 1.51 -8.53 -2.09
CA MET A 129 2.72 -8.73 -2.90
C MET A 129 3.87 -9.34 -2.10
N SER A 130 4.01 -9.02 -0.81
CA SER A 130 5.03 -9.63 0.04
C SER A 130 4.82 -11.13 0.25
N LEU A 131 3.58 -11.62 0.21
CA LEU A 131 3.24 -13.04 0.40
C LEU A 131 3.37 -13.90 -0.86
N VAL A 132 3.24 -13.30 -2.05
CA VAL A 132 3.17 -14.07 -3.29
C VAL A 132 4.22 -13.66 -4.32
N GLY A 133 4.94 -12.57 -4.06
CA GLY A 133 5.78 -11.89 -5.05
C GLY A 133 4.96 -10.97 -5.93
N GLY A 134 5.62 -10.27 -6.82
CA GLY A 134 5.03 -9.25 -7.67
C GLY A 134 5.34 -7.84 -7.18
N GLY A 135 5.06 -6.83 -8.02
CA GLY A 135 5.50 -5.47 -7.75
C GLY A 135 7.01 -5.42 -7.47
N PRO A 136 7.45 -4.70 -6.43
CA PRO A 136 8.86 -4.58 -6.06
C PRO A 136 9.40 -5.76 -5.24
N TYR A 137 8.57 -6.76 -4.91
CA TYR A 137 8.95 -7.87 -4.03
C TYR A 137 9.38 -9.10 -4.82
N PRO A 138 10.46 -9.79 -4.40
CA PRO A 138 10.78 -11.09 -4.94
C PRO A 138 9.70 -12.11 -4.57
N ALA A 139 9.53 -13.13 -5.38
CA ALA A 139 8.69 -14.27 -5.03
C ALA A 139 9.23 -14.93 -3.76
N PRO A 140 8.35 -15.37 -2.82
CA PRO A 140 8.77 -16.19 -1.71
C PRO A 140 9.44 -17.49 -2.21
N PRO A 141 10.24 -18.17 -1.37
CA PRO A 141 10.74 -19.51 -1.70
C PRO A 141 9.60 -20.46 -2.09
N ALA A 142 9.90 -21.41 -2.96
CA ALA A 142 8.94 -22.45 -3.34
C ALA A 142 8.40 -23.18 -2.11
N GLU A 143 7.10 -23.44 -2.11
CA GLU A 143 6.45 -24.18 -1.03
C GLU A 143 6.90 -25.65 -1.09
N ASP A 144 7.24 -26.23 0.06
CA ASP A 144 7.53 -27.66 0.18
C ASP A 144 6.22 -28.47 0.02
N PRO A 145 6.13 -29.38 -0.96
CA PRO A 145 4.89 -30.13 -1.23
C PRO A 145 4.47 -31.06 -0.09
N ASN A 146 5.33 -31.31 0.89
CA ASN A 146 5.00 -32.11 2.07
C ASN A 146 4.25 -31.30 3.16
N TYR A 147 4.11 -29.99 2.98
CA TYR A 147 3.43 -29.12 3.94
C TYR A 147 2.27 -28.37 3.27
N LYS A 148 1.24 -28.14 4.04
CA LYS A 148 0.15 -27.25 3.63
C LYS A 148 0.43 -25.83 4.14
N TYR A 149 0.47 -24.88 3.22
CA TYR A 149 0.70 -23.47 3.52
C TYR A 149 -0.63 -22.72 3.58
N THR A 150 -0.75 -21.88 4.59
CA THR A 150 -1.86 -20.93 4.69
C THR A 150 -1.31 -19.53 4.66
N LYS A 151 -1.70 -18.74 3.66
CA LYS A 151 -1.33 -17.33 3.56
C LYS A 151 -2.39 -16.49 4.26
N VAL A 152 -1.94 -15.57 5.10
CA VAL A 152 -2.82 -14.73 5.92
C VAL A 152 -2.36 -13.29 5.83
N ILE A 153 -3.31 -12.38 5.68
CA ILE A 153 -3.10 -10.94 5.82
C ILE A 153 -3.95 -10.45 6.99
N ILE A 154 -3.39 -9.58 7.82
CA ILE A 154 -4.11 -8.87 8.87
C ILE A 154 -4.03 -7.38 8.52
N LEU A 155 -5.16 -6.79 8.15
CA LEU A 155 -5.30 -5.36 7.94
C LEU A 155 -5.76 -4.71 9.23
N LEU A 156 -4.89 -3.89 9.83
CA LEU A 156 -5.17 -3.10 11.03
C LEU A 156 -5.26 -1.63 10.67
N THR A 157 -6.30 -0.95 11.13
CA THR A 157 -6.48 0.49 10.94
C THR A 157 -7.24 1.10 12.11
N ASP A 158 -6.98 2.36 12.42
CA ASP A 158 -7.67 3.17 13.42
C ASP A 158 -8.60 4.22 12.81
N GLY A 159 -8.69 4.29 11.48
CA GLY A 159 -9.50 5.29 10.78
C GLY A 159 -10.05 4.82 9.44
N LEU A 160 -10.72 5.77 8.79
CA LEU A 160 -11.27 5.62 7.45
C LEU A 160 -10.23 6.03 6.40
N ASN A 161 -10.40 5.58 5.16
CA ASN A 161 -9.60 6.09 4.05
C ASN A 161 -9.84 7.58 3.85
N THR A 162 -8.77 8.35 3.67
CA THR A 162 -8.86 9.81 3.49
C THR A 162 -8.29 10.29 2.17
N GLN A 163 -7.22 9.63 1.67
CA GLN A 163 -6.59 9.99 0.41
C GLN A 163 -5.81 8.82 -0.16
N ASN A 164 -5.86 8.65 -1.48
CA ASN A 164 -4.89 7.88 -2.24
C ASN A 164 -4.31 8.77 -3.36
N ARG A 165 -3.47 8.21 -4.23
CA ARG A 165 -2.87 8.97 -5.34
C ARG A 165 -3.92 9.65 -6.24
N TRP A 166 -5.08 9.04 -6.44
CA TRP A 166 -6.05 9.42 -7.44
C TRP A 166 -7.25 10.18 -6.87
N TYR A 167 -7.55 9.97 -5.59
CA TYR A 167 -8.79 10.46 -4.98
C TYR A 167 -8.59 10.95 -3.55
N THR A 168 -9.35 11.98 -3.20
CA THR A 168 -9.67 12.39 -1.82
C THR A 168 -11.13 12.05 -1.47
N ASP A 169 -11.88 11.50 -2.41
CA ASP A 169 -13.23 10.99 -2.22
C ASP A 169 -13.15 9.59 -1.64
N GLN A 170 -13.55 9.44 -0.38
CA GLN A 170 -13.50 8.19 0.36
C GLN A 170 -14.20 7.05 -0.37
N SER A 171 -15.37 7.29 -0.98
CA SER A 171 -16.14 6.25 -1.65
C SER A 171 -15.39 5.62 -2.83
N LYS A 172 -14.61 6.43 -3.55
CA LYS A 172 -13.77 5.96 -4.65
C LYS A 172 -12.56 5.17 -4.14
N ILE A 173 -11.95 5.61 -3.04
CA ILE A 173 -10.85 4.90 -2.41
C ILE A 173 -11.35 3.55 -1.88
N ASP A 174 -12.48 3.54 -1.18
CA ASP A 174 -13.10 2.35 -0.62
C ASP A 174 -13.49 1.33 -1.71
N THR A 175 -13.99 1.78 -2.86
CA THR A 175 -14.29 0.92 -4.01
C THR A 175 -13.04 0.21 -4.52
N ARG A 176 -11.91 0.90 -4.59
CA ARG A 176 -10.64 0.30 -5.02
C ARG A 176 -10.14 -0.71 -4.00
N GLN A 177 -10.19 -0.37 -2.72
CA GLN A 177 -9.83 -1.30 -1.64
C GLN A 177 -10.73 -2.54 -1.62
N ALA A 178 -12.05 -2.39 -1.82
CA ALA A 178 -12.96 -3.51 -1.91
C ALA A 178 -12.57 -4.47 -3.05
N THR A 179 -12.16 -3.92 -4.20
CA THR A 179 -11.65 -4.72 -5.33
C THR A 179 -10.38 -5.49 -4.94
N THR A 180 -9.44 -4.85 -4.27
CA THR A 180 -8.22 -5.50 -3.75
C THR A 180 -8.54 -6.61 -2.78
N CYS A 181 -9.46 -6.38 -1.82
CA CYS A 181 -9.92 -7.39 -0.88
C CYS A 181 -10.56 -8.60 -1.59
N ALA A 182 -11.39 -8.35 -2.59
CA ALA A 182 -12.01 -9.42 -3.39
C ALA A 182 -10.95 -10.27 -4.12
N ASN A 183 -9.97 -9.63 -4.73
CA ASN A 183 -8.89 -10.30 -5.43
C ASN A 183 -8.01 -11.13 -4.49
N ILE A 184 -7.68 -10.62 -3.31
CA ILE A 184 -6.94 -11.35 -2.26
C ILE A 184 -7.70 -12.61 -1.84
N LYS A 185 -9.00 -12.49 -1.59
CA LYS A 185 -9.85 -13.65 -1.22
C LYS A 185 -9.96 -14.65 -2.35
N ALA A 186 -10.10 -14.19 -3.59
CA ALA A 186 -10.12 -15.04 -4.79
C ALA A 186 -8.79 -15.79 -4.99
N ALA A 187 -7.66 -15.22 -4.54
CA ALA A 187 -6.36 -15.88 -4.53
C ALA A 187 -6.18 -16.91 -3.39
N GLY A 188 -7.23 -17.20 -2.62
CA GLY A 188 -7.19 -18.18 -1.52
C GLY A 188 -6.48 -17.68 -0.26
N ILE A 189 -6.24 -16.39 -0.13
CA ILE A 189 -5.58 -15.80 1.03
C ILE A 189 -6.63 -15.43 2.09
N THR A 190 -6.37 -15.82 3.33
CA THR A 190 -7.23 -15.44 4.46
C THR A 190 -6.96 -14.00 4.86
N LEU A 191 -7.99 -13.18 4.86
CA LEU A 191 -7.91 -11.77 5.23
C LEU A 191 -8.64 -11.51 6.55
N TYR A 192 -7.90 -11.11 7.57
CA TYR A 192 -8.42 -10.55 8.80
C TYR A 192 -8.43 -9.03 8.70
N THR A 193 -9.47 -8.40 9.24
CA THR A 193 -9.54 -6.95 9.37
C THR A 193 -9.82 -6.55 10.81
N VAL A 194 -9.08 -5.58 11.30
CA VAL A 194 -9.17 -5.07 12.68
C VAL A 194 -9.36 -3.56 12.62
N GLN A 195 -10.51 -3.10 13.02
CA GLN A 195 -10.80 -1.67 13.20
C GLN A 195 -10.59 -1.29 14.66
N VAL A 196 -9.64 -0.40 14.92
CA VAL A 196 -9.46 0.21 16.26
C VAL A 196 -10.24 1.52 16.29
N ASN A 197 -11.42 1.47 16.90
CA ASN A 197 -12.36 2.60 16.92
C ASN A 197 -12.39 3.26 18.30
N THR A 198 -11.35 4.00 18.62
CA THR A 198 -11.28 4.77 19.88
C THR A 198 -11.91 6.16 19.77
N GLY A 199 -12.10 6.65 18.54
CA GLY A 199 -12.64 7.98 18.24
C GLY A 199 -14.17 8.03 18.09
N GLY A 200 -14.84 6.87 18.02
CA GLY A 200 -16.30 6.81 17.84
C GLY A 200 -16.74 6.88 16.36
N ASP A 201 -15.86 6.59 15.43
CA ASP A 201 -16.19 6.47 14.01
C ASP A 201 -17.23 5.36 13.76
N PRO A 202 -18.01 5.44 12.68
CA PRO A 202 -18.88 4.35 12.29
C PRO A 202 -18.10 3.04 12.06
N THR A 203 -18.73 1.91 12.40
CA THR A 203 -18.18 0.60 12.02
C THR A 203 -18.05 0.51 10.51
N SER A 204 -16.84 0.25 10.03
CA SER A 204 -16.53 0.21 8.59
C SER A 204 -17.16 -1.00 7.92
N THR A 205 -18.16 -0.76 7.07
CA THR A 205 -18.76 -1.80 6.22
C THR A 205 -17.74 -2.35 5.21
N LEU A 206 -16.80 -1.52 4.76
CA LEU A 206 -15.70 -1.95 3.91
C LEU A 206 -14.83 -3.00 4.60
N LEU A 207 -14.41 -2.77 5.84
CA LEU A 207 -13.58 -3.72 6.59
C LEU A 207 -14.33 -5.03 6.89
N GLN A 208 -15.64 -4.94 7.18
CA GLN A 208 -16.48 -6.13 7.32
C GLN A 208 -16.53 -6.96 6.02
N GLN A 209 -16.67 -6.31 4.87
CA GLN A 209 -16.69 -6.96 3.56
C GLN A 209 -15.32 -7.46 3.12
N CYS A 210 -14.25 -6.79 3.51
CA CYS A 210 -12.87 -7.20 3.27
C CYS A 210 -12.51 -8.48 4.00
N ALA A 211 -12.93 -8.65 5.24
CA ALA A 211 -12.69 -9.88 5.99
C ALA A 211 -13.14 -11.13 5.21
N SER A 212 -12.41 -12.23 5.34
CA SER A 212 -12.73 -13.48 4.63
C SER A 212 -14.09 -14.04 5.02
N ASP A 213 -14.48 -13.85 6.27
CA ASP A 213 -15.82 -14.10 6.80
C ASP A 213 -16.05 -13.23 8.05
N SER A 214 -17.26 -13.27 8.62
CA SER A 214 -17.65 -12.43 9.78
C SER A 214 -16.85 -12.71 11.05
N THR A 215 -16.23 -13.89 11.18
CA THR A 215 -15.38 -14.25 12.34
C THR A 215 -13.97 -13.67 12.25
N LYS A 216 -13.64 -13.06 11.14
CA LYS A 216 -12.32 -12.47 10.84
C LYS A 216 -12.34 -10.94 10.80
N PHE A 217 -13.48 -10.34 11.11
CA PHE A 217 -13.59 -8.91 11.38
C PHE A 217 -13.62 -8.66 12.90
N PHE A 218 -12.78 -7.75 13.37
CA PHE A 218 -12.72 -7.33 14.75
C PHE A 218 -12.92 -5.83 14.87
N LEU A 219 -13.84 -5.40 15.72
CA LEU A 219 -14.03 -4.02 16.12
C LEU A 219 -13.53 -3.85 17.55
N LEU A 220 -12.49 -3.03 17.73
CA LEU A 220 -11.90 -2.72 19.02
C LEU A 220 -12.30 -1.30 19.42
N THR A 221 -12.88 -1.14 20.58
CA THR A 221 -13.28 0.18 21.13
C THR A 221 -12.22 0.75 22.07
N SER A 222 -11.17 0.01 22.33
CA SER A 222 -10.00 0.47 23.08
C SER A 222 -8.72 -0.23 22.61
N ALA A 223 -7.58 0.46 22.72
CA ALA A 223 -6.28 -0.10 22.38
C ALA A 223 -5.90 -1.32 23.25
N ASN A 224 -6.41 -1.42 24.47
CA ASN A 224 -6.14 -2.55 25.36
C ASN A 224 -6.69 -3.90 24.84
N GLN A 225 -7.71 -3.88 23.99
CA GLN A 225 -8.25 -5.09 23.37
C GLN A 225 -7.33 -5.68 22.29
N MET A 226 -6.36 -4.91 21.81
CA MET A 226 -5.50 -5.30 20.69
C MET A 226 -4.71 -6.58 20.99
N VAL A 227 -4.10 -6.68 22.18
CA VAL A 227 -3.31 -7.86 22.57
C VAL A 227 -4.15 -9.11 22.57
N ALA A 228 -5.33 -9.07 23.18
CA ALA A 228 -6.25 -10.22 23.23
C ALA A 228 -6.73 -10.62 21.84
N THR A 229 -7.01 -9.65 20.97
CA THR A 229 -7.43 -9.90 19.58
C THR A 229 -6.33 -10.59 18.77
N PHE A 230 -5.11 -10.11 18.85
CA PHE A 230 -3.98 -10.77 18.16
C PHE A 230 -3.68 -12.16 18.73
N GLN A 231 -3.82 -12.36 20.04
CA GLN A 231 -3.74 -13.69 20.66
C GLN A 231 -4.82 -14.63 20.13
N GLN A 232 -6.05 -14.15 20.01
CA GLN A 232 -7.17 -14.93 19.43
C GLN A 232 -6.89 -15.30 17.96
N ILE A 233 -6.43 -14.34 17.14
CA ILE A 233 -6.03 -14.62 15.74
C ILE A 233 -4.93 -15.68 15.71
N GLY A 234 -3.89 -15.53 16.52
CA GLY A 234 -2.80 -16.50 16.62
C GLY A 234 -3.27 -17.90 17.03
N THR A 235 -4.19 -17.99 18.00
CA THR A 235 -4.79 -19.27 18.42
C THR A 235 -5.60 -19.89 17.28
N ASN A 236 -6.42 -19.13 16.59
CA ASN A 236 -7.20 -19.61 15.45
C ASN A 236 -6.30 -20.17 14.34
N LEU A 237 -5.19 -19.51 14.05
CA LEU A 237 -4.21 -19.97 13.06
C LEU A 237 -3.45 -21.23 13.51
N SER A 238 -3.18 -21.36 14.80
CA SER A 238 -2.52 -22.55 15.37
C SER A 238 -3.44 -23.76 15.36
N ASN A 239 -4.72 -23.59 15.65
CA ASN A 239 -5.71 -24.67 15.65
C ASN A 239 -5.93 -25.26 14.24
N LEU A 240 -5.78 -24.46 13.17
CA LEU A 240 -5.81 -24.95 11.79
C LEU A 240 -4.68 -25.94 11.49
N ARG A 241 -3.57 -25.92 12.23
CA ARG A 241 -2.44 -26.86 12.09
C ARG A 241 -2.68 -28.22 12.74
N ILE A 242 -3.55 -28.29 13.73
CA ILE A 242 -3.79 -29.53 14.53
C ILE A 242 -4.93 -30.35 13.93
N ALA A 243 -5.82 -29.74 13.16
CA ALA A 243 -7.00 -30.39 12.58
C ALA A 243 -6.76 -31.04 11.19
N GLN A 244 -5.53 -31.15 10.75
CA GLN A 244 -5.07 -31.74 9.49
C GLN A 244 -4.06 -32.85 9.74
#